data_a59e16a58252c48cd8bc9062fdefaf1a
#
_entry.id   a59e16a58252c48cd8bc9062fdefaf1a
#
_cell.length_a   1.000
_cell.length_b   1.000
_cell.length_c   1.000
_cell.angle_alpha   90.00
_cell.angle_beta   90.00
_cell.angle_gamma   90.00
#
_symmetry.space_group_name_H-M   'P 1'
#
loop_
_entity.id
_entity.type
_entity.pdbx_description
1 polymer ?
#
loop_
_entity_poly.entity_id
_entity_poly.type
_entity_poly.pdbx_seq_one_letter_code
_entity_poly.pdbx_strand_id
1 'polypeptide(L)'
;ALQGLREALQRNPTNKNLKEALDIAPEDHSSAYLSYYNLAKSGFEEPMTTHSDHYNSNYGYSIAAYSKGEVFMEQLGYIVGADTRDKILLEYYKQWRFKHPNANDFIRVAEDVSGIQLDWYKEYWVNTIKTIDYKIDSLWEENGVSKIRLKRIGHIPMPIDLQLTFKDGSTEMFYVPLNLMFGAKPNENN
;
A
#
# COMPACT_ATOMS: atom_id res chain seq x y z
N ALA A 1 5.29 -15.17 -8.56
CA ALA A 1 6.44 -15.51 -9.42
C ALA A 1 7.78 -15.26 -8.71
N LEU A 2 8.02 -14.07 -8.17
CA LEU A 2 9.25 -13.70 -7.46
C LEU A 2 9.51 -14.53 -6.21
N GLN A 3 8.49 -14.78 -5.39
CA GLN A 3 8.64 -15.60 -4.18
C GLN A 3 9.15 -17.01 -4.51
N GLY A 4 8.61 -17.64 -5.53
CA GLY A 4 9.07 -18.97 -5.96
C GLY A 4 10.53 -18.95 -6.44
N LEU A 5 10.97 -17.90 -7.12
CA LEU A 5 12.37 -17.70 -7.52
C LEU A 5 13.28 -17.48 -6.30
N ARG A 6 12.84 -16.67 -5.32
CA ARG A 6 13.57 -16.45 -4.06
C ARG A 6 13.72 -17.75 -3.26
N GLU A 7 12.65 -18.54 -3.11
CA GLU A 7 12.69 -19.83 -2.44
C GLU A 7 13.61 -20.84 -3.17
N ALA A 8 13.55 -20.89 -4.51
CA ALA A 8 14.44 -21.74 -5.31
C ALA A 8 15.90 -21.31 -5.17
N LEU A 9 16.18 -20.02 -5.10
CA LEU A 9 17.52 -19.50 -4.89
C LEU A 9 18.03 -19.78 -3.46
N GLN A 10 17.17 -19.72 -2.45
CA GLN A 10 17.51 -20.14 -1.07
C GLN A 10 17.94 -21.60 -1.02
N ARG A 11 17.26 -22.49 -1.78
CA ARG A 11 17.62 -23.93 -1.85
C ARG A 11 18.90 -24.17 -2.66
N ASN A 12 19.23 -23.28 -3.59
CA ASN A 12 20.43 -23.39 -4.44
C ASN A 12 21.08 -22.00 -4.67
N PRO A 13 21.81 -21.47 -3.66
CA PRO A 13 22.32 -20.10 -3.67
C PRO A 13 23.38 -19.78 -4.77
N THR A 14 23.98 -20.82 -5.36
CA THR A 14 25.02 -20.67 -6.38
C THR A 14 24.48 -20.74 -7.81
N ASN A 15 23.20 -20.98 -7.99
CA ASN A 15 22.60 -21.13 -9.31
C ASN A 15 22.50 -19.75 -10.01
N LYS A 16 23.36 -19.55 -11.03
CA LYS A 16 23.44 -18.31 -11.82
C LYS A 16 22.13 -18.01 -12.57
N ASN A 17 21.50 -19.02 -13.13
CA ASN A 17 20.25 -18.84 -13.90
C ASN A 17 19.09 -18.36 -12.99
N LEU A 18 19.04 -18.82 -11.73
CA LEU A 18 18.04 -18.33 -10.76
C LEU A 18 18.32 -16.88 -10.35
N LYS A 19 19.60 -16.49 -10.21
CA LYS A 19 19.97 -15.09 -9.93
C LYS A 19 19.58 -14.19 -11.09
N GLU A 20 19.98 -14.53 -12.31
CA GLU A 20 19.63 -13.78 -13.51
C GLU A 20 18.10 -13.67 -13.69
N ALA A 21 17.37 -14.78 -13.46
CA ALA A 21 15.91 -14.77 -13.52
C ALA A 21 15.28 -13.86 -12.45
N LEU A 22 15.87 -13.78 -11.27
CA LEU A 22 15.40 -12.89 -10.20
C LEU A 22 15.68 -11.42 -10.53
N ASP A 23 16.87 -11.13 -11.10
CA ASP A 23 17.29 -9.76 -11.46
C ASP A 23 16.42 -9.14 -12.57
N ILE A 24 15.89 -9.98 -13.48
CA ILE A 24 15.02 -9.53 -14.58
C ILE A 24 13.52 -9.67 -14.28
N ALA A 25 13.17 -10.35 -13.19
CA ALA A 25 11.77 -10.52 -12.83
C ALA A 25 11.16 -9.17 -12.41
N PRO A 26 9.95 -8.84 -12.86
CA PRO A 26 9.27 -7.64 -12.40
C PRO A 26 9.01 -7.74 -10.89
N GLU A 27 9.03 -6.60 -10.21
CA GLU A 27 8.63 -6.52 -8.80
C GLU A 27 7.24 -7.12 -8.59
N ASP A 28 7.03 -7.74 -7.42
CA ASP A 28 5.72 -8.29 -7.04
C ASP A 28 4.67 -7.17 -7.12
N HIS A 29 3.49 -7.53 -7.63
CA HIS A 29 2.36 -6.62 -7.81
C HIS A 29 2.56 -5.46 -8.80
N SER A 30 3.72 -5.37 -9.50
CA SER A 30 4.02 -4.26 -10.43
C SER A 30 2.96 -4.08 -11.52
N SER A 31 2.40 -5.17 -12.03
CA SER A 31 1.34 -5.12 -13.04
C SER A 31 0.02 -4.55 -12.49
N ALA A 32 -0.32 -4.85 -11.25
CA ALA A 32 -1.50 -4.32 -10.59
C ALA A 32 -1.35 -2.81 -10.34
N TYR A 33 -0.17 -2.39 -9.85
CA TYR A 33 0.14 -0.97 -9.68
C TYR A 33 0.08 -0.21 -11.01
N LEU A 34 0.69 -0.73 -12.07
CA LEU A 34 0.67 -0.09 -13.39
C LEU A 34 -0.76 0.05 -13.92
N SER A 35 -1.56 -1.00 -13.82
CA SER A 35 -2.96 -0.98 -14.24
C SER A 35 -3.78 0.02 -13.44
N TYR A 36 -3.63 0.04 -12.13
CA TYR A 36 -4.29 1.00 -11.26
C TYR A 36 -3.87 2.45 -11.57
N TYR A 37 -2.57 2.74 -11.74
CA TYR A 37 -2.10 4.08 -12.10
C TYR A 37 -2.64 4.56 -13.44
N ASN A 38 -2.74 3.67 -14.41
CA ASN A 38 -3.34 4.01 -15.71
C ASN A 38 -4.83 4.35 -15.56
N LEU A 39 -5.56 3.57 -14.76
CA LEU A 39 -6.97 3.87 -14.47
C LEU A 39 -7.12 5.21 -13.74
N ALA A 40 -6.35 5.44 -12.68
CA ALA A 40 -6.41 6.68 -11.89
C ALA A 40 -6.13 7.95 -12.72
N LYS A 41 -5.29 7.83 -13.77
CA LYS A 41 -4.98 8.93 -14.69
C LYS A 41 -5.97 9.06 -15.85
N SER A 42 -6.77 8.04 -16.13
CA SER A 42 -7.64 7.99 -17.32
C SER A 42 -8.89 8.86 -17.22
N GLY A 43 -9.32 9.23 -16.02
CA GLY A 43 -10.61 9.85 -15.76
C GLY A 43 -11.81 8.89 -15.78
N PHE A 44 -11.58 7.58 -15.96
CA PHE A 44 -12.61 6.53 -15.96
C PHE A 44 -12.69 5.76 -14.64
N GLU A 45 -11.92 6.18 -13.62
CA GLU A 45 -11.96 5.54 -12.33
C GLU A 45 -13.29 5.83 -11.61
N GLU A 46 -13.85 4.80 -11.00
CA GLU A 46 -15.04 4.87 -10.16
C GLU A 46 -14.77 4.19 -8.81
N PRO A 47 -15.48 4.56 -7.73
CA PRO A 47 -15.31 3.92 -6.43
C PRO A 47 -15.49 2.39 -6.53
N MET A 48 -14.71 1.64 -5.75
CA MET A 48 -14.83 0.16 -5.74
C MET A 48 -16.20 -0.32 -5.25
N THR A 49 -16.95 0.52 -4.54
CA THR A 49 -18.33 0.26 -4.09
C THR A 49 -19.39 0.48 -5.16
N THR A 50 -19.01 0.96 -6.35
CA THR A 50 -19.94 1.09 -7.47
C THR A 50 -20.50 -0.29 -7.82
N HIS A 51 -21.83 -0.40 -7.90
CA HIS A 51 -22.46 -1.66 -8.31
C HIS A 51 -21.99 -2.07 -9.69
N SER A 52 -21.75 -3.36 -9.91
CA SER A 52 -21.18 -3.89 -11.16
C SER A 52 -21.90 -3.42 -12.43
N ASP A 53 -23.24 -3.33 -12.36
CA ASP A 53 -24.07 -2.89 -13.50
C ASP A 53 -24.06 -1.37 -13.73
N HIS A 54 -23.47 -0.60 -12.81
CA HIS A 54 -23.45 0.86 -12.87
C HIS A 54 -22.07 1.41 -13.26
N TYR A 55 -21.06 0.57 -13.43
CA TYR A 55 -19.79 1.03 -13.99
C TYR A 55 -19.96 1.50 -15.43
N ASN A 56 -19.40 2.66 -15.76
CA ASN A 56 -19.46 3.24 -17.11
C ASN A 56 -18.67 2.43 -18.15
N SER A 57 -17.73 1.58 -17.70
CA SER A 57 -16.94 0.74 -18.60
C SER A 57 -16.48 -0.56 -17.94
N ASN A 58 -16.38 -1.64 -18.73
CA ASN A 58 -15.75 -2.89 -18.29
C ASN A 58 -14.27 -2.71 -17.92
N TYR A 59 -13.59 -1.77 -18.54
CA TYR A 59 -12.21 -1.43 -18.22
C TYR A 59 -12.10 -0.90 -16.79
N GLY A 60 -12.90 0.11 -16.43
CA GLY A 60 -12.96 0.66 -15.09
C GLY A 60 -13.34 -0.39 -14.05
N TYR A 61 -14.39 -1.17 -14.32
CA TYR A 61 -14.82 -2.28 -13.45
C TYR A 61 -13.72 -3.29 -13.19
N SER A 62 -13.12 -3.83 -14.25
CA SER A 62 -12.11 -4.89 -14.12
C SER A 62 -10.89 -4.41 -13.33
N ILE A 63 -10.39 -3.21 -13.62
CA ILE A 63 -9.21 -2.71 -12.89
C ILE A 63 -9.57 -2.33 -11.45
N ALA A 64 -10.73 -1.73 -11.20
CA ALA A 64 -11.17 -1.42 -9.85
C ALA A 64 -11.34 -2.68 -8.99
N ALA A 65 -11.97 -3.74 -9.56
CA ALA A 65 -12.24 -4.97 -8.83
C ALA A 65 -10.97 -5.80 -8.57
N TYR A 66 -10.07 -5.91 -9.56
CA TYR A 66 -8.90 -6.79 -9.47
C TYR A 66 -7.62 -6.02 -9.13
N SER A 67 -7.15 -5.16 -10.02
CA SER A 67 -5.85 -4.50 -9.83
C SER A 67 -5.83 -3.52 -8.66
N LYS A 68 -6.83 -2.65 -8.54
CA LYS A 68 -6.96 -1.75 -7.38
C LYS A 68 -7.24 -2.54 -6.11
N GLY A 69 -8.01 -3.64 -6.20
CA GLY A 69 -8.24 -4.56 -5.09
C GLY A 69 -6.95 -5.21 -4.59
N GLU A 70 -6.07 -5.63 -5.49
CA GLU A 70 -4.74 -6.15 -5.16
C GLU A 70 -3.87 -5.08 -4.49
N VAL A 71 -3.80 -3.87 -5.06
CA VAL A 71 -3.08 -2.74 -4.47
C VAL A 71 -3.63 -2.37 -3.09
N PHE A 72 -4.96 -2.40 -2.91
CA PHE A 72 -5.59 -2.22 -1.60
C PHE A 72 -5.07 -3.23 -0.57
N MET A 73 -4.97 -4.52 -0.92
CA MET A 73 -4.47 -5.54 -0.01
C MET A 73 -2.98 -5.37 0.32
N GLU A 74 -2.16 -4.96 -0.67
CA GLU A 74 -0.75 -4.68 -0.45
C GLU A 74 -0.54 -3.46 0.45
N GLN A 75 -1.29 -2.39 0.22
CA GLN A 75 -1.24 -1.19 1.06
C GLN A 75 -1.78 -1.45 2.48
N LEU A 76 -2.75 -2.35 2.65
CA LEU A 76 -3.15 -2.81 3.98
C LEU A 76 -1.97 -3.50 4.68
N GLY A 77 -1.25 -4.37 3.98
CA GLY A 77 -0.06 -5.03 4.51
C GLY A 77 1.05 -4.05 4.91
N TYR A 78 1.18 -2.92 4.21
CA TYR A 78 2.10 -1.85 4.58
C TYR A 78 1.71 -1.19 5.93
N ILE A 79 0.41 -1.05 6.22
CA ILE A 79 -0.09 -0.42 7.45
C ILE A 79 -0.02 -1.37 8.65
N VAL A 80 -0.49 -2.62 8.48
CA VAL A 80 -0.65 -3.57 9.58
C VAL A 80 0.50 -4.58 9.70
N GLY A 81 1.40 -4.61 8.72
CA GLY A 81 2.43 -5.62 8.54
C GLY A 81 1.95 -6.81 7.71
N ALA A 82 2.84 -7.39 6.89
CA ALA A 82 2.50 -8.47 5.95
C ALA A 82 1.94 -9.72 6.66
N ASP A 83 2.57 -10.15 7.76
CA ASP A 83 2.10 -11.31 8.54
C ASP A 83 0.71 -11.08 9.15
N THR A 84 0.40 -9.85 9.55
CA THR A 84 -0.93 -9.49 10.08
C THR A 84 -1.96 -9.47 8.97
N ARG A 85 -1.64 -8.93 7.79
CA ARG A 85 -2.49 -9.00 6.59
C ARG A 85 -2.86 -10.45 6.26
N ASP A 86 -1.88 -11.34 6.26
CA ASP A 86 -2.13 -12.75 5.94
C ASP A 86 -3.03 -13.43 6.99
N LYS A 87 -2.88 -13.09 8.26
CA LYS A 87 -3.80 -13.53 9.33
C LYS A 87 -5.21 -12.97 9.14
N ILE A 88 -5.33 -11.69 8.73
CA ILE A 88 -6.62 -11.07 8.40
C ILE A 88 -7.33 -11.86 7.30
N LEU A 89 -6.63 -12.16 6.21
CA LEU A 89 -7.19 -12.91 5.09
C LEU A 89 -7.64 -14.32 5.49
N LEU A 90 -6.86 -15.02 6.29
CA LEU A 90 -7.22 -16.34 6.82
C LEU A 90 -8.43 -16.27 7.73
N GLU A 91 -8.50 -15.31 8.63
CA GLU A 91 -9.63 -15.14 9.54
C GLU A 91 -10.90 -14.72 8.81
N TYR A 92 -10.78 -13.80 7.86
CA TYR A 92 -11.88 -13.42 6.98
C TYR A 92 -12.43 -14.63 6.21
N TYR A 93 -11.56 -15.46 5.62
CA TYR A 93 -11.98 -16.69 4.95
C TYR A 93 -12.71 -17.63 5.90
N LYS A 94 -12.23 -17.84 7.13
CA LYS A 94 -12.89 -18.73 8.11
C LYS A 94 -14.29 -18.24 8.48
N GLN A 95 -14.45 -16.92 8.72
CA GLN A 95 -15.72 -16.35 9.16
C GLN A 95 -16.73 -16.24 8.03
N TRP A 96 -16.28 -15.93 6.81
CA TRP A 96 -17.14 -15.52 5.71
C TRP A 96 -17.24 -16.49 4.54
N ARG A 97 -16.45 -17.58 4.51
CA ARG A 97 -16.61 -18.59 3.45
C ARG A 97 -18.06 -19.03 3.33
N PHE A 98 -18.54 -19.13 2.08
CA PHE A 98 -19.92 -19.49 1.74
C PHE A 98 -21.00 -18.50 2.24
N LYS A 99 -20.62 -17.28 2.61
CA LYS A 99 -21.51 -16.19 2.97
C LYS A 99 -21.37 -15.03 1.97
N HIS A 100 -22.12 -13.95 2.18
CA HIS A 100 -22.15 -12.77 1.32
C HIS A 100 -21.68 -11.53 2.11
N PRO A 101 -20.38 -11.37 2.38
CA PRO A 101 -19.86 -10.23 3.09
C PRO A 101 -19.83 -8.98 2.23
N ASN A 102 -19.81 -7.82 2.88
CA ASN A 102 -19.53 -6.54 2.29
C ASN A 102 -18.20 -5.96 2.79
N ALA A 103 -17.84 -4.76 2.32
CA ALA A 103 -16.59 -4.12 2.72
C ALA A 103 -16.47 -3.87 4.24
N ASN A 104 -17.58 -3.57 4.93
CA ASN A 104 -17.55 -3.37 6.38
C ASN A 104 -17.21 -4.66 7.13
N ASP A 105 -17.67 -5.79 6.62
CA ASP A 105 -17.37 -7.09 7.24
C ASP A 105 -15.89 -7.42 7.13
N PHE A 106 -15.27 -7.12 6.00
CA PHE A 106 -13.82 -7.28 5.84
C PHE A 106 -13.03 -6.35 6.77
N ILE A 107 -13.40 -5.07 6.83
CA ILE A 107 -12.72 -4.10 7.68
C ILE A 107 -12.85 -4.46 9.15
N ARG A 108 -14.01 -4.92 9.61
CA ARG A 108 -14.20 -5.36 11.00
C ARG A 108 -13.26 -6.51 11.36
N VAL A 109 -13.13 -7.51 10.48
CA VAL A 109 -12.16 -8.60 10.69
C VAL A 109 -10.72 -8.06 10.71
N ALA A 110 -10.41 -7.10 9.83
CA ALA A 110 -9.08 -6.51 9.79
C ALA A 110 -8.75 -5.72 11.07
N GLU A 111 -9.72 -4.99 11.61
CA GLU A 111 -9.60 -4.26 12.89
C GLU A 111 -9.46 -5.21 14.07
N ASP A 112 -10.29 -6.26 14.14
CA ASP A 112 -10.25 -7.25 15.21
C ASP A 112 -8.89 -7.99 15.26
N VAL A 113 -8.31 -8.32 14.11
CA VAL A 113 -7.04 -9.04 14.03
C VAL A 113 -5.83 -8.12 14.24
N SER A 114 -5.88 -6.89 13.71
CA SER A 114 -4.74 -5.96 13.77
C SER A 114 -4.72 -5.09 15.03
N GLY A 115 -5.88 -4.87 15.66
CA GLY A 115 -6.03 -3.89 16.75
C GLY A 115 -5.95 -2.43 16.29
N ILE A 116 -6.01 -2.17 14.97
CA ILE A 116 -5.90 -0.84 14.36
C ILE A 116 -7.25 -0.44 13.78
N GLN A 117 -7.69 0.80 14.02
CA GLN A 117 -8.89 1.34 13.38
C GLN A 117 -8.64 1.61 11.90
N LEU A 118 -9.46 1.04 11.01
CA LEU A 118 -9.28 1.04 9.56
C LEU A 118 -10.48 1.65 8.79
N ASP A 119 -11.45 2.23 9.48
CA ASP A 119 -12.58 2.91 8.82
C ASP A 119 -12.13 4.00 7.84
N TRP A 120 -11.12 4.78 8.21
CA TRP A 120 -10.51 5.78 7.33
C TRP A 120 -9.92 5.15 6.07
N TYR A 121 -9.28 3.96 6.20
CA TYR A 121 -8.65 3.23 5.10
C TYR A 121 -9.71 2.78 4.09
N LYS A 122 -10.78 2.15 4.60
CA LYS A 122 -11.95 1.78 3.79
C LYS A 122 -12.53 3.00 3.08
N GLU A 123 -12.81 4.06 3.83
CA GLU A 123 -13.44 5.26 3.28
C GLU A 123 -12.67 5.81 2.09
N TYR A 124 -11.36 5.96 2.21
CA TYR A 124 -10.56 6.51 1.13
C TYR A 124 -10.38 5.55 -0.05
N TRP A 125 -10.08 4.28 0.21
CA TRP A 125 -9.77 3.32 -0.83
C TRP A 125 -10.99 2.78 -1.56
N VAL A 126 -12.06 2.48 -0.83
CA VAL A 126 -13.22 1.74 -1.33
C VAL A 126 -14.32 2.67 -1.80
N ASN A 127 -14.57 3.77 -1.08
CA ASN A 127 -15.67 4.67 -1.34
C ASN A 127 -15.30 5.88 -2.21
N THR A 128 -14.01 6.07 -2.53
CA THR A 128 -13.55 7.23 -3.31
C THR A 128 -12.56 6.83 -4.42
N ILE A 129 -12.28 7.78 -5.30
CA ILE A 129 -11.22 7.70 -6.31
C ILE A 129 -9.98 8.53 -5.92
N LYS A 130 -9.82 8.81 -4.63
CA LYS A 130 -8.65 9.53 -4.13
C LYS A 130 -7.39 8.69 -4.28
N THR A 131 -6.24 9.35 -4.36
CA THR A 131 -4.94 8.70 -4.57
C THR A 131 -3.98 9.01 -3.44
N ILE A 132 -2.97 8.15 -3.28
CA ILE A 132 -1.78 8.41 -2.48
C ILE A 132 -0.78 9.11 -3.39
N ASP A 133 -0.31 10.28 -2.99
CA ASP A 133 0.75 11.00 -3.68
C ASP A 133 1.44 11.95 -2.70
N TYR A 134 2.73 11.75 -2.51
CA TYR A 134 3.58 12.56 -1.64
C TYR A 134 4.84 13.00 -2.37
N LYS A 135 5.37 14.15 -2.02
CA LYS A 135 6.66 14.60 -2.52
C LYS A 135 7.53 15.19 -1.42
N ILE A 136 8.82 15.14 -1.61
CA ILE A 136 9.77 16.00 -0.89
C ILE A 136 9.65 17.38 -1.52
N ASP A 137 9.16 18.36 -0.74
CA ASP A 137 8.94 19.71 -1.20
C ASP A 137 10.22 20.55 -1.11
N SER A 138 10.95 20.40 0.01
CA SER A 138 12.21 21.09 0.24
C SER A 138 13.09 20.37 1.24
N LEU A 139 14.39 20.57 1.10
CA LEU A 139 15.44 20.14 2.03
C LEU A 139 16.32 21.36 2.32
N TRP A 140 16.56 21.65 3.60
CA TRP A 140 17.44 22.77 4.01
C TRP A 140 18.12 22.47 5.34
N GLU A 141 19.13 23.24 5.64
CA GLU A 141 19.82 23.22 6.94
C GLU A 141 19.48 24.50 7.73
N GLU A 142 19.23 24.35 9.01
CA GLU A 142 18.99 25.45 9.92
C GLU A 142 19.60 25.13 11.29
N ASN A 143 20.53 25.95 11.75
CA ASN A 143 21.24 25.77 13.01
C ASN A 143 21.95 24.42 13.15
N GLY A 144 22.53 23.89 12.05
CA GLY A 144 23.22 22.59 12.04
C GLY A 144 22.28 21.38 12.02
N VAL A 145 20.97 21.59 11.83
CA VAL A 145 19.96 20.54 11.72
C VAL A 145 19.42 20.51 10.30
N SER A 146 19.48 19.34 9.67
CA SER A 146 18.84 19.13 8.37
C SER A 146 17.32 19.00 8.53
N LYS A 147 16.58 19.76 7.75
CA LYS A 147 15.11 19.78 7.76
C LYS A 147 14.56 19.38 6.40
N ILE A 148 13.56 18.51 6.41
CA ILE A 148 12.87 18.02 5.22
C ILE A 148 11.41 18.41 5.32
N ARG A 149 10.89 19.02 4.26
CA ARG A 149 9.45 19.29 4.12
C ARG A 149 8.84 18.26 3.18
N LEU A 150 7.92 17.48 3.69
CA LEU A 150 7.08 16.60 2.91
C LEU A 150 5.78 17.33 2.56
N LYS A 151 5.27 17.12 1.35
CA LYS A 151 3.99 17.64 0.90
C LYS A 151 3.11 16.49 0.40
N ARG A 152 1.89 16.40 0.92
CA ARG A 152 0.87 15.52 0.39
C ARG A 152 0.22 16.18 -0.82
N ILE A 153 0.26 15.53 -1.98
CA ILE A 153 -0.38 15.94 -3.23
C ILE A 153 -1.72 15.21 -3.36
N GLY A 154 -1.72 13.91 -3.15
CA GLY A 154 -2.94 13.09 -3.10
C GLY A 154 -3.77 13.35 -1.85
N HIS A 155 -4.93 12.71 -1.78
CA HIS A 155 -5.90 12.93 -0.71
C HIS A 155 -5.98 11.79 0.30
N ILE A 156 -5.40 10.62 0.00
CA ILE A 156 -5.31 9.52 0.95
C ILE A 156 -4.14 9.75 1.90
N PRO A 157 -4.39 9.87 3.21
CA PRO A 157 -3.30 9.92 4.19
C PRO A 157 -2.71 8.52 4.36
N MET A 158 -1.38 8.42 4.34
CA MET A 158 -0.64 7.18 4.60
C MET A 158 0.58 7.47 5.47
N PRO A 159 1.04 6.54 6.28
CA PRO A 159 2.36 6.67 6.89
C PRO A 159 3.43 6.67 5.80
N ILE A 160 4.61 7.21 6.10
CA ILE A 160 5.70 7.33 5.12
C ILE A 160 6.98 6.78 5.71
N ASP A 161 7.65 5.88 4.98
CA ASP A 161 9.04 5.53 5.20
C ASP A 161 9.93 6.45 4.37
N LEU A 162 10.83 7.16 5.04
CA LEU A 162 11.79 8.07 4.42
C LEU A 162 13.19 7.52 4.59
N GLN A 163 13.85 7.21 3.48
CA GLN A 163 15.24 6.81 3.49
C GLN A 163 16.13 8.01 3.16
N LEU A 164 17.09 8.29 4.04
CA LEU A 164 18.17 9.24 3.78
C LEU A 164 19.42 8.48 3.39
N THR A 165 20.05 8.90 2.30
CA THR A 165 21.37 8.41 1.88
C THR A 165 22.39 9.54 2.07
N PHE A 166 23.39 9.31 2.90
CA PHE A 166 24.45 10.28 3.19
C PHE A 166 25.54 10.24 2.12
N LYS A 167 26.41 11.24 2.12
CA LYS A 167 27.50 11.35 1.14
C LYS A 167 28.55 10.23 1.24
N ASP A 168 28.67 9.60 2.40
CA ASP A 168 29.56 8.47 2.65
C ASP A 168 28.95 7.12 2.20
N GLY A 169 27.68 7.15 1.67
CA GLY A 169 26.94 5.98 1.23
C GLY A 169 26.15 5.28 2.33
N SER A 170 26.24 5.72 3.57
CA SER A 170 25.40 5.21 4.67
C SER A 170 23.93 5.61 4.47
N THR A 171 23.02 4.81 5.03
CA THR A 171 21.58 5.06 4.93
C THR A 171 20.92 5.03 6.29
N GLU A 172 19.92 5.87 6.49
CA GLU A 172 19.08 5.91 7.70
C GLU A 172 17.60 5.95 7.30
N MET A 173 16.77 5.19 8.04
CA MET A 173 15.32 5.11 7.79
C MET A 173 14.57 5.90 8.87
N PHE A 174 13.61 6.69 8.43
CA PHE A 174 12.70 7.46 9.28
C PHE A 174 11.26 7.08 8.97
N TYR A 175 10.49 6.79 9.99
CA TYR A 175 9.07 6.52 9.87
C TYR A 175 8.25 7.75 10.27
N VAL A 176 7.41 8.22 9.37
CA VAL A 176 6.45 9.32 9.61
C VAL A 176 5.08 8.68 9.85
N PRO A 177 4.59 8.66 11.10
CA PRO A 177 3.37 7.95 11.45
C PRO A 177 2.11 8.64 10.90
N LEU A 178 1.07 7.84 10.69
CA LEU A 178 -0.20 8.27 10.11
C LEU A 178 -0.87 9.44 10.85
N ASN A 179 -0.78 9.48 12.18
CA ASN A 179 -1.41 10.53 12.97
C ASN A 179 -0.89 11.94 12.63
N LEU A 180 0.36 12.07 12.20
CA LEU A 180 0.90 13.35 11.72
C LEU A 180 0.22 13.82 10.43
N MET A 181 -0.30 12.90 9.61
CA MET A 181 -1.01 13.23 8.38
C MET A 181 -2.40 13.85 8.65
N PHE A 182 -2.92 13.70 9.86
CA PHE A 182 -4.15 14.34 10.35
C PHE A 182 -3.88 15.59 11.19
N GLY A 183 -2.64 16.13 11.18
CA GLY A 183 -2.26 17.35 11.88
C GLY A 183 -1.94 17.18 13.36
N ALA A 184 -1.75 15.97 13.84
CA ALA A 184 -1.23 15.75 15.18
C ALA A 184 0.21 16.31 15.29
N LYS A 185 0.52 16.98 16.41
CA LYS A 185 1.90 17.43 16.66
C LYS A 185 2.73 16.26 17.19
N PRO A 186 4.01 16.12 16.77
CA PRO A 186 4.92 15.18 17.41
C PRO A 186 5.02 15.50 18.89
N ASN A 187 4.98 14.49 19.74
CA ASN A 187 5.35 14.68 21.14
C ASN A 187 6.86 14.91 21.20
N GLU A 188 7.29 16.04 21.78
CA GLU A 188 8.71 16.40 21.92
C GLU A 188 9.50 15.44 22.84
N ASN A 189 8.85 14.41 23.39
CA ASN A 189 9.39 13.50 24.40
C ASN A 189 9.52 12.03 23.94
N ASN A 190 9.62 11.75 22.61
CA ASN A 190 9.97 10.42 22.11
C ASN A 190 11.15 10.51 21.14
#